data_30b627d2c5d53af1e1c15f6ba0a8d9a3
#
_entry.id   30b627d2c5d53af1e1c15f6ba0a8d9a3
#
_cell.length_a   1.000
_cell.length_b   1.000
_cell.length_c   1.000
_cell.angle_alpha   90.00
_cell.angle_beta   90.00
_cell.angle_gamma   90.00
#
_symmetry.space_group_name_H-M   'P 1'
#
loop_
_entity.id
_entity.type
_entity.pdbx_description
1 polymer ?
#
loop_
_entity_poly.entity_id
_entity_poly.type
_entity_poly.pdbx_seq_one_letter_code
_entity_poly.pdbx_strand_id
1 'polypeptide(L)'
;MTIGCTNSAKSNGSLVWPGAATAGAGWRTTAAFGAAAESAAAPPRIEALNGADVAAWDRFVAAAPAATFFHRAGWRQVIERSFGHDCHFLQAKRDDQITGVLPLVHLSSRLFGKALISAAYGVYGGPLASDEASLHALNTAAVELAGRLGVDYVEYRLRTPSLLPWARNSGLYATFRKRLAPDPEALLTTVPRKRRAMLRKAQALGLKSEVDGDVRRFYRVYSRRIRDLGTPVYPYSYFRTLLEVFGSDCEVLTVVRGGAPLSSVISFHFRDEVLPYYGGGLDEARRCAANDFMYWEVMRRACAEGVRVFDFGRSKLGTGTFAYKSIWGFAPQPLHHEYFLLRQSELPNVNPLNPKYALWVALWRRLPLFVANVLGPRISRGLG
;
A
#
# COMPACT_ATOMS: atom_id res chain seq x y z
N MET A 1 -27.81 -30.71 -25.96
CA MET A 1 -28.64 -29.77 -25.12
C MET A 1 -27.83 -28.55 -24.81
N THR A 2 -28.12 -27.49 -25.52
CA THR A 2 -27.41 -26.20 -25.52
C THR A 2 -28.06 -25.32 -24.46
N ILE A 3 -27.29 -24.83 -23.48
CA ILE A 3 -27.77 -23.79 -22.57
C ILE A 3 -26.91 -22.56 -22.81
N GLY A 4 -27.54 -21.58 -23.47
CA GLY A 4 -26.98 -20.27 -23.72
C GLY A 4 -26.95 -19.43 -22.45
N CYS A 5 -25.81 -18.81 -22.17
CA CYS A 5 -25.68 -17.70 -21.18
C CYS A 5 -25.80 -16.39 -21.92
N THR A 6 -26.92 -15.74 -21.76
CA THR A 6 -27.17 -14.36 -22.20
C THR A 6 -26.41 -13.37 -21.31
N ASN A 7 -25.54 -12.57 -21.92
CA ASN A 7 -24.91 -11.39 -21.33
C ASN A 7 -25.97 -10.31 -21.10
N SER A 8 -26.29 -10.05 -19.84
CA SER A 8 -27.04 -8.85 -19.44
C SER A 8 -26.03 -7.76 -19.03
N ALA A 9 -25.86 -6.78 -19.86
CA ALA A 9 -25.21 -5.52 -19.53
C ALA A 9 -26.02 -4.80 -18.45
N LYS A 10 -25.52 -4.74 -17.23
CA LYS A 10 -26.10 -3.89 -16.18
C LYS A 10 -25.32 -2.57 -16.09
N SER A 11 -26.11 -1.54 -16.31
CA SER A 11 -25.93 -0.10 -16.15
C SER A 11 -24.95 0.34 -15.06
N ASN A 12 -24.22 1.42 -15.35
CA ASN A 12 -23.47 2.27 -14.42
C ASN A 12 -24.36 2.76 -13.27
N GLY A 13 -24.39 2.00 -12.18
CA GLY A 13 -24.87 2.46 -10.91
C GLY A 13 -23.72 3.13 -10.17
N SER A 14 -23.76 4.44 -10.01
CA SER A 14 -22.95 5.18 -9.06
C SER A 14 -23.14 4.53 -7.66
N LEU A 15 -22.09 3.91 -7.13
CA LEU A 15 -22.07 3.46 -5.73
C LEU A 15 -22.11 4.72 -4.85
N VAL A 16 -23.32 5.08 -4.41
CA VAL A 16 -23.50 6.06 -3.34
C VAL A 16 -23.07 5.38 -2.05
N TRP A 17 -22.07 5.94 -1.39
CA TRP A 17 -21.64 5.50 -0.06
C TRP A 17 -22.81 5.68 0.91
N PRO A 18 -23.21 4.66 1.69
CA PRO A 18 -24.20 4.87 2.76
C PRO A 18 -23.64 5.91 3.69
N GLY A 19 -24.46 6.94 4.00
CA GLY A 19 -24.08 8.07 4.84
C GLY A 19 -23.45 7.58 6.13
N ALA A 20 -22.47 8.34 6.63
CA ALA A 20 -21.77 8.12 7.86
C ALA A 20 -22.77 7.99 9.01
N ALA A 21 -23.16 6.76 9.34
CA ALA A 21 -23.84 6.47 10.58
C ALA A 21 -22.82 6.72 11.71
N THR A 22 -23.09 7.68 12.51
CA THR A 22 -22.39 8.04 13.73
C THR A 22 -22.38 6.86 14.70
N ALA A 23 -21.33 6.05 14.66
CA ALA A 23 -20.95 5.18 15.75
C ALA A 23 -20.06 6.00 16.67
N GLY A 24 -20.61 6.41 17.80
CA GLY A 24 -19.91 7.16 18.82
C GLY A 24 -18.80 6.36 19.48
N ALA A 25 -17.59 6.74 19.17
CA ALA A 25 -16.39 6.68 20.03
C ALA A 25 -15.43 7.69 19.42
N GLY A 26 -15.38 8.87 20.05
CA GLY A 26 -14.79 10.08 19.50
C GLY A 26 -13.31 9.99 19.19
N TRP A 27 -13.00 9.95 17.93
CA TRP A 27 -11.78 10.52 17.40
C TRP A 27 -12.16 11.82 16.69
N ARG A 28 -12.30 12.89 17.49
CA ARG A 28 -12.35 14.23 16.92
C ARG A 28 -10.96 14.55 16.40
N THR A 29 -10.80 14.60 15.09
CA THR A 29 -9.67 15.23 14.40
C THR A 29 -9.82 16.76 14.33
N THR A 30 -10.48 17.32 15.31
CA THR A 30 -10.44 18.74 15.64
C THR A 30 -9.90 18.82 17.05
N ALA A 31 -8.57 18.69 17.22
CA ALA A 31 -7.95 19.35 18.34
C ALA A 31 -8.26 20.85 18.14
N ALA A 32 -9.19 21.37 18.92
CA ALA A 32 -9.25 22.79 19.14
C ALA A 32 -7.87 23.21 19.68
N PHE A 33 -7.04 23.73 18.79
CA PHE A 33 -5.88 24.50 19.23
C PHE A 33 -6.44 25.72 19.91
N GLY A 34 -6.43 25.68 21.25
CA GLY A 34 -6.66 26.86 22.04
C GLY A 34 -5.74 27.95 21.51
N ALA A 35 -6.28 29.15 21.37
CA ALA A 35 -5.53 30.36 21.08
C ALA A 35 -4.55 30.62 22.24
N ALA A 36 -3.44 29.88 22.26
CA ALA A 36 -2.23 30.23 22.97
C ALA A 36 -1.48 31.18 22.04
N ALA A 37 -1.12 32.34 22.54
CA ALA A 37 -0.40 33.40 21.87
C ALA A 37 0.62 32.81 20.87
N GLU A 38 0.48 33.12 19.57
CA GLU A 38 1.46 32.89 18.55
C GLU A 38 2.76 33.59 18.94
N SER A 39 3.61 32.87 19.64
CA SER A 39 5.02 33.18 19.64
C SER A 39 5.45 33.07 18.17
N ALA A 40 5.92 34.14 17.58
CA ALA A 40 6.37 34.20 16.19
C ALA A 40 7.59 33.30 16.04
N ALA A 41 7.36 31.97 16.02
CA ALA A 41 8.39 31.00 15.79
C ALA A 41 8.92 31.21 14.37
N ALA A 42 10.23 31.14 14.18
CA ALA A 42 10.87 31.29 12.87
C ALA A 42 10.23 30.30 11.83
N PRO A 43 10.09 30.73 10.58
CA PRO A 43 9.53 29.85 9.55
C PRO A 43 10.38 28.58 9.41
N PRO A 44 9.76 27.41 9.19
CA PRO A 44 10.51 26.17 9.04
C PRO A 44 11.37 26.19 7.77
N ARG A 45 12.62 25.71 7.87
CA ARG A 45 13.50 25.50 6.71
C ARG A 45 13.19 24.15 6.09
N ILE A 46 13.15 24.09 4.76
CA ILE A 46 12.98 22.83 4.03
C ILE A 46 14.34 22.35 3.54
N GLU A 47 14.68 21.14 3.90
CA GLU A 47 15.93 20.48 3.54
C GLU A 47 15.66 19.08 2.99
N ALA A 48 16.59 18.56 2.18
CA ALA A 48 16.56 17.16 1.80
C ALA A 48 17.09 16.29 2.94
N LEU A 49 16.47 15.12 3.16
CA LEU A 49 16.96 14.14 4.12
C LEU A 49 18.41 13.75 3.78
N ASN A 50 19.32 13.94 4.71
CA ASN A 50 20.70 13.50 4.65
C ASN A 50 20.96 12.30 5.58
N GLY A 51 22.16 11.72 5.53
CA GLY A 51 22.50 10.54 6.33
C GLY A 51 22.48 10.77 7.84
N ALA A 52 22.84 11.99 8.29
CA ALA A 52 22.87 12.34 9.72
C ALA A 52 21.47 12.44 10.32
N ASP A 53 20.47 12.80 9.52
CA ASP A 53 19.10 13.04 9.97
C ASP A 53 18.21 11.79 9.95
N VAL A 54 18.65 10.66 9.41
CA VAL A 54 17.85 9.43 9.28
C VAL A 54 17.20 8.99 10.60
N ALA A 55 17.98 9.00 11.68
CA ALA A 55 17.44 8.60 12.99
C ALA A 55 16.42 9.63 13.55
N ALA A 56 16.64 10.92 13.30
CA ALA A 56 15.69 11.97 13.69
C ALA A 56 14.40 11.90 12.86
N TRP A 57 14.50 11.65 11.56
CA TRP A 57 13.39 11.40 10.66
C TRP A 57 12.53 10.23 11.15
N ASP A 58 13.14 9.06 11.41
CA ASP A 58 12.39 7.87 11.84
C ASP A 58 11.78 8.05 13.24
N ARG A 59 12.41 8.80 14.16
CA ARG A 59 11.78 9.20 15.43
C ARG A 59 10.55 10.07 15.23
N PHE A 60 10.62 11.08 14.33
CA PHE A 60 9.47 11.91 13.98
C PHE A 60 8.35 11.08 13.38
N VAL A 61 8.66 10.20 12.42
CA VAL A 61 7.70 9.28 11.79
C VAL A 61 7.08 8.34 12.84
N ALA A 62 7.88 7.81 13.76
CA ALA A 62 7.38 6.96 14.85
C ALA A 62 6.41 7.70 15.78
N ALA A 63 6.56 8.98 16.02
CA ALA A 63 5.70 9.79 16.88
C ALA A 63 4.45 10.33 16.17
N ALA A 64 4.51 10.62 14.86
CA ALA A 64 3.44 11.28 14.13
C ALA A 64 2.20 10.37 13.95
N PRO A 65 0.99 10.70 14.45
CA PRO A 65 -0.18 9.78 14.45
C PRO A 65 -0.61 9.31 13.06
N ALA A 66 -0.48 10.18 12.04
CA ALA A 66 -0.87 9.88 10.66
C ALA A 66 0.18 9.09 9.88
N ALA A 67 1.36 8.85 10.47
CA ALA A 67 2.44 8.13 9.79
C ALA A 67 2.07 6.68 9.44
N THR A 68 2.74 6.18 8.43
CA THR A 68 2.62 4.81 7.94
C THR A 68 4.02 4.22 7.72
N PHE A 69 4.09 2.93 7.50
CA PHE A 69 5.35 2.24 7.18
C PHE A 69 6.13 2.93 6.05
N PHE A 70 5.43 3.48 5.05
CA PHE A 70 6.03 4.06 3.85
C PHE A 70 6.65 5.46 4.06
N HIS A 71 6.47 6.07 5.23
CA HIS A 71 7.15 7.32 5.61
C HIS A 71 8.54 7.09 6.20
N ARG A 72 8.92 5.85 6.52
CA ARG A 72 10.22 5.52 7.09
C ARG A 72 11.36 5.84 6.11
N ALA A 73 12.47 6.35 6.62
CA ALA A 73 13.64 6.70 5.82
C ALA A 73 14.19 5.53 4.99
N GLY A 74 14.09 4.30 5.52
CA GLY A 74 14.48 3.08 4.81
C GLY A 74 13.76 2.87 3.48
N TRP A 75 12.54 3.43 3.30
CA TRP A 75 11.82 3.35 2.02
C TRP A 75 12.59 4.00 0.87
N ARG A 76 13.31 5.09 1.14
CA ARG A 76 14.24 5.71 0.20
C ARG A 76 15.27 4.72 -0.32
N GLN A 77 15.98 4.03 0.60
CA GLN A 77 17.01 3.05 0.23
C GLN A 77 16.45 1.91 -0.62
N VAL A 78 15.24 1.43 -0.28
CA VAL A 78 14.57 0.38 -1.06
C VAL A 78 14.33 0.83 -2.49
N ILE A 79 13.79 2.04 -2.69
CA ILE A 79 13.45 2.55 -4.02
C ILE A 79 14.71 2.84 -4.84
N GLU A 80 15.70 3.52 -4.27
CA GLU A 80 16.96 3.84 -4.95
C GLU A 80 17.71 2.57 -5.36
N ARG A 81 17.87 1.60 -4.44
CA ARG A 81 18.60 0.34 -4.71
C ARG A 81 17.89 -0.58 -5.68
N SER A 82 16.55 -0.61 -5.68
CA SER A 82 15.77 -1.58 -6.46
C SER A 82 15.38 -1.08 -7.84
N PHE A 83 15.13 0.22 -7.97
CA PHE A 83 14.59 0.80 -9.20
C PHE A 83 15.48 1.91 -9.77
N GLY A 84 16.44 2.45 -8.99
CA GLY A 84 17.30 3.55 -9.40
C GLY A 84 16.52 4.84 -9.70
N HIS A 85 15.45 5.10 -8.92
CA HIS A 85 14.73 6.35 -8.99
C HIS A 85 15.34 7.39 -8.04
N ASP A 86 15.31 8.65 -8.44
CA ASP A 86 15.70 9.74 -7.56
C ASP A 86 14.64 9.96 -6.48
N CYS A 87 15.04 9.84 -5.23
CA CYS A 87 14.20 10.08 -4.08
C CYS A 87 14.47 11.44 -3.46
N HIS A 88 13.43 12.24 -3.32
CA HIS A 88 13.47 13.57 -2.72
C HIS A 88 12.69 13.54 -1.41
N PHE A 89 13.32 13.05 -0.34
CA PHE A 89 12.71 13.04 0.99
C PHE A 89 12.95 14.41 1.61
N LEU A 90 11.88 15.20 1.73
CA LEU A 90 11.93 16.57 2.26
C LEU A 90 11.61 16.56 3.76
N GLN A 91 12.36 17.34 4.53
CA GLN A 91 12.12 17.59 5.95
C GLN A 91 11.97 19.07 6.21
N ALA A 92 10.98 19.44 7.00
CA ALA A 92 10.82 20.76 7.59
C ALA A 92 11.54 20.78 8.94
N LYS A 93 12.39 21.74 9.17
CA LYS A 93 13.13 21.91 10.43
C LYS A 93 12.92 23.29 11.03
N ARG A 94 12.79 23.34 12.35
CA ARG A 94 12.84 24.55 13.15
C ARG A 94 13.77 24.29 14.33
N ASP A 95 14.76 25.18 14.52
CA ASP A 95 15.79 25.03 15.56
C ASP A 95 16.43 23.62 15.57
N ASP A 96 16.80 23.14 14.37
CA ASP A 96 17.37 21.82 14.09
C ASP A 96 16.47 20.60 14.44
N GLN A 97 15.26 20.83 14.89
CA GLN A 97 14.25 19.77 15.11
C GLN A 97 13.37 19.58 13.88
N ILE A 98 13.11 18.33 13.54
CA ILE A 98 12.19 17.99 12.46
C ILE A 98 10.77 18.25 12.92
N THR A 99 10.06 19.14 12.20
CA THR A 99 8.66 19.49 12.42
C THR A 99 7.75 18.96 11.31
N GLY A 100 8.32 18.38 10.25
CA GLY A 100 7.55 17.73 9.22
C GLY A 100 8.42 16.94 8.23
N VAL A 101 7.82 15.96 7.55
CA VAL A 101 8.49 15.10 6.57
C VAL A 101 7.58 14.81 5.38
N LEU A 102 8.17 14.66 4.20
CA LEU A 102 7.46 14.32 2.96
C LEU A 102 8.35 13.43 2.08
N PRO A 103 8.06 12.11 1.99
CA PRO A 103 8.80 11.20 1.11
C PRO A 103 8.30 11.33 -0.33
N LEU A 104 9.10 11.87 -1.23
CA LEU A 104 8.79 12.02 -2.65
C LEU A 104 9.73 11.17 -3.50
N VAL A 105 9.20 10.56 -4.55
CA VAL A 105 9.95 9.78 -5.54
C VAL A 105 9.69 10.36 -6.92
N HIS A 106 10.73 10.68 -7.65
CA HIS A 106 10.67 11.12 -9.04
C HIS A 106 10.61 9.90 -9.96
N LEU A 107 9.44 9.65 -10.54
CA LEU A 107 9.25 8.65 -11.58
C LEU A 107 9.40 9.31 -12.95
N SER A 108 10.28 8.75 -13.78
CA SER A 108 10.45 9.19 -15.16
C SER A 108 10.37 7.98 -16.08
N SER A 109 9.36 7.92 -16.93
CA SER A 109 9.10 6.83 -17.86
C SER A 109 8.72 7.36 -19.23
N ARG A 110 9.31 6.80 -20.29
CA ARG A 110 8.91 7.12 -21.67
C ARG A 110 7.48 6.65 -22.00
N LEU A 111 6.96 5.66 -21.26
CA LEU A 111 5.63 5.09 -21.48
C LEU A 111 4.54 5.73 -20.61
N PHE A 112 4.91 6.19 -19.40
CA PHE A 112 3.95 6.62 -18.39
C PHE A 112 4.11 8.07 -17.96
N GLY A 113 5.02 8.83 -18.61
CA GLY A 113 5.28 10.23 -18.29
C GLY A 113 6.21 10.42 -17.08
N LYS A 114 6.19 11.62 -16.53
CA LYS A 114 7.01 12.03 -15.39
C LYS A 114 6.11 12.47 -14.23
N ALA A 115 6.37 11.94 -13.04
CA ALA A 115 5.59 12.25 -11.86
C ALA A 115 6.47 12.36 -10.61
N LEU A 116 6.03 13.18 -9.66
CA LEU A 116 6.60 13.25 -8.32
C LEU A 116 5.55 12.67 -7.36
N ILE A 117 5.80 11.47 -6.86
CA ILE A 117 4.79 10.70 -6.12
C ILE A 117 5.23 10.51 -4.66
N SER A 118 4.33 10.85 -3.73
CA SER A 118 4.57 10.57 -2.32
C SER A 118 4.49 9.06 -2.06
N ALA A 119 5.53 8.51 -1.43
CA ALA A 119 5.64 7.08 -1.13
C ALA A 119 5.28 6.17 -2.33
N ALA A 120 5.89 6.44 -3.51
CA ALA A 120 5.73 5.56 -4.67
C ALA A 120 6.00 4.10 -4.31
N TYR A 121 5.33 3.15 -4.99
CA TYR A 121 5.25 1.72 -4.67
C TYR A 121 4.59 1.38 -3.32
N GLY A 122 4.26 2.41 -2.52
CA GLY A 122 3.48 2.30 -1.30
C GLY A 122 1.98 2.55 -1.53
N VAL A 123 1.20 2.32 -0.47
CA VAL A 123 -0.26 2.57 -0.49
C VAL A 123 -0.58 3.96 0.04
N TYR A 124 0.16 4.40 1.03
CA TYR A 124 -0.08 5.62 1.79
C TYR A 124 1.16 6.50 1.79
N GLY A 125 0.96 7.78 1.68
CA GLY A 125 2.01 8.79 1.68
C GLY A 125 1.44 10.16 1.99
N GLY A 126 2.06 11.20 1.45
CA GLY A 126 1.73 12.59 1.71
C GLY A 126 2.59 13.20 2.79
N PRO A 127 2.41 14.48 3.08
CA PRO A 127 3.15 15.17 4.13
C PRO A 127 2.68 14.78 5.53
N LEU A 128 3.62 14.70 6.45
CA LEU A 128 3.38 14.66 7.89
C LEU A 128 3.98 15.92 8.49
N ALA A 129 3.24 16.63 9.33
CA ALA A 129 3.74 17.82 10.00
C ALA A 129 3.14 17.93 11.41
N SER A 130 3.89 18.54 12.33
CA SER A 130 3.45 18.83 13.69
C SER A 130 2.62 20.11 13.77
N ASP A 131 2.72 20.98 12.77
CA ASP A 131 2.05 22.27 12.69
C ASP A 131 1.74 22.66 11.23
N GLU A 132 0.84 23.64 11.09
CA GLU A 132 0.32 24.09 9.79
C GLU A 132 1.40 24.80 8.95
N ALA A 133 2.30 25.54 9.58
CA ALA A 133 3.38 26.24 8.88
C ALA A 133 4.36 25.24 8.22
N SER A 134 4.71 24.17 8.94
CA SER A 134 5.55 23.08 8.40
C SER A 134 4.83 22.31 7.28
N LEU A 135 3.53 22.07 7.43
CA LEU A 135 2.72 21.43 6.38
C LEU A 135 2.68 22.29 5.12
N HIS A 136 2.45 23.60 5.27
CA HIS A 136 2.43 24.54 4.14
C HIS A 136 3.80 24.61 3.43
N ALA A 137 4.88 24.73 4.20
CA ALA A 137 6.22 24.79 3.66
C ALA A 137 6.60 23.52 2.86
N LEU A 138 6.24 22.32 3.36
CA LEU A 138 6.46 21.06 2.65
C LEU A 138 5.67 21.00 1.33
N ASN A 139 4.41 21.43 1.34
CA ASN A 139 3.56 21.45 0.15
C ASN A 139 4.11 22.42 -0.91
N THR A 140 4.52 23.62 -0.49
CA THR A 140 5.15 24.62 -1.38
C THR A 140 6.42 24.07 -2.00
N ALA A 141 7.30 23.51 -1.18
CA ALA A 141 8.56 22.91 -1.66
C ALA A 141 8.35 21.74 -2.62
N ALA A 142 7.31 20.94 -2.41
CA ALA A 142 6.95 19.84 -3.34
C ALA A 142 6.54 20.37 -4.72
N VAL A 143 5.74 21.45 -4.77
CA VAL A 143 5.30 22.08 -6.03
C VAL A 143 6.48 22.74 -6.74
N GLU A 144 7.33 23.46 -6.02
CA GLU A 144 8.54 24.08 -6.59
C GLU A 144 9.52 23.02 -7.12
N LEU A 145 9.71 21.93 -6.38
CA LEU A 145 10.54 20.80 -6.83
C LEU A 145 9.97 20.18 -8.09
N ALA A 146 8.67 19.99 -8.15
CA ALA A 146 7.98 19.45 -9.33
C ALA A 146 8.19 20.35 -10.56
N GLY A 147 8.13 21.67 -10.39
CA GLY A 147 8.44 22.64 -11.43
C GLY A 147 9.88 22.51 -11.93
N ARG A 148 10.86 22.43 -11.02
CA ARG A 148 12.30 22.27 -11.38
C ARG A 148 12.57 20.95 -12.10
N LEU A 149 11.92 19.85 -11.69
CA LEU A 149 12.08 18.53 -12.32
C LEU A 149 11.31 18.42 -13.64
N GLY A 150 10.39 19.34 -13.90
CA GLY A 150 9.57 19.36 -15.09
C GLY A 150 8.67 18.12 -15.19
N VAL A 151 8.08 17.69 -14.08
CA VAL A 151 7.13 16.57 -14.04
C VAL A 151 5.75 16.99 -14.54
N ASP A 152 4.94 16.03 -14.92
CA ASP A 152 3.59 16.26 -15.39
C ASP A 152 2.63 16.57 -14.24
N TYR A 153 2.86 15.92 -13.08
CA TYR A 153 2.05 16.11 -11.87
C TYR A 153 2.79 15.70 -10.59
N VAL A 154 2.28 16.19 -9.44
CA VAL A 154 2.56 15.66 -8.08
C VAL A 154 1.38 14.81 -7.65
N GLU A 155 1.62 13.65 -7.02
CA GLU A 155 0.57 12.77 -6.47
C GLU A 155 0.80 12.51 -4.98
N TYR A 156 -0.24 12.78 -4.17
CA TYR A 156 -0.31 12.33 -2.78
C TYR A 156 -1.31 11.19 -2.64
N ARG A 157 -0.95 10.17 -1.85
CA ARG A 157 -1.78 8.99 -1.57
C ARG A 157 -2.20 9.02 -0.11
N LEU A 158 -3.43 9.44 0.16
CA LEU A 158 -3.88 9.80 1.49
C LEU A 158 -4.98 8.86 2.00
N ARG A 159 -4.98 8.61 3.33
CA ARG A 159 -6.10 7.95 4.03
C ARG A 159 -7.22 8.93 4.39
N THR A 160 -6.87 10.18 4.61
CA THR A 160 -7.80 11.29 4.89
C THR A 160 -7.55 12.38 3.86
N PRO A 161 -8.59 12.98 3.27
CA PRO A 161 -8.39 14.04 2.30
C PRO A 161 -7.72 15.25 2.94
N SER A 162 -6.83 15.90 2.19
CA SER A 162 -6.23 17.17 2.62
C SER A 162 -7.18 18.35 2.37
N LEU A 163 -6.78 19.52 2.84
CA LEU A 163 -7.47 20.79 2.55
C LEU A 163 -6.89 21.50 1.31
N LEU A 164 -5.94 20.88 0.62
CA LEU A 164 -5.36 21.47 -0.58
C LEU A 164 -6.39 21.56 -1.72
N PRO A 165 -6.36 22.64 -2.52
CA PRO A 165 -7.25 22.82 -3.67
C PRO A 165 -6.78 21.98 -4.88
N TRP A 166 -6.30 20.78 -4.64
CA TRP A 166 -5.78 19.87 -5.64
C TRP A 166 -6.89 19.00 -6.24
N ALA A 167 -6.72 18.58 -7.48
CA ALA A 167 -7.62 17.63 -8.10
C ALA A 167 -7.58 16.29 -7.32
N ARG A 168 -8.76 15.71 -7.06
CA ARG A 168 -8.87 14.53 -6.18
C ARG A 168 -9.63 13.39 -6.83
N ASN A 169 -9.12 12.18 -6.66
CA ASN A 169 -9.84 10.94 -6.99
C ASN A 169 -10.01 10.09 -5.72
N SER A 170 -11.24 10.01 -5.22
CA SER A 170 -11.60 9.22 -4.04
C SER A 170 -12.44 7.97 -4.37
N GLY A 171 -12.76 7.78 -5.65
CA GLY A 171 -13.64 6.71 -6.14
C GLY A 171 -12.90 5.51 -6.76
N LEU A 172 -11.57 5.47 -6.70
CA LEU A 172 -10.79 4.46 -7.40
C LEU A 172 -10.35 3.31 -6.48
N TYR A 173 -9.94 3.63 -5.27
CA TYR A 173 -9.37 2.68 -4.31
C TYR A 173 -9.99 2.78 -2.93
N ALA A 174 -10.03 1.65 -2.23
CA ALA A 174 -10.32 1.58 -0.81
C ALA A 174 -9.28 0.73 -0.10
N THR A 175 -9.07 1.02 1.18
CA THR A 175 -8.37 0.12 2.09
C THR A 175 -9.35 -0.60 3.02
N PHE A 176 -8.87 -1.62 3.73
CA PHE A 176 -9.66 -2.46 4.62
C PHE A 176 -8.89 -2.63 5.93
N ARG A 177 -9.18 -1.79 6.91
CA ARG A 177 -8.51 -1.76 8.22
C ARG A 177 -9.48 -2.13 9.33
N LYS A 178 -9.04 -2.98 10.25
CA LYS A 178 -9.84 -3.42 11.39
C LYS A 178 -8.95 -3.62 12.61
N ARG A 179 -9.47 -3.28 13.78
CA ARG A 179 -8.82 -3.67 15.04
C ARG A 179 -8.92 -5.17 15.22
N LEU A 180 -7.79 -5.78 15.60
CA LEU A 180 -7.75 -7.17 16.02
C LEU A 180 -8.36 -7.32 17.42
N ALA A 181 -8.89 -8.49 17.72
CA ALA A 181 -9.26 -8.86 19.06
C ALA A 181 -7.99 -9.00 19.95
N PRO A 182 -8.14 -8.94 21.28
CA PRO A 182 -6.98 -8.94 22.18
C PRO A 182 -6.19 -10.24 22.19
N ASP A 183 -6.83 -11.35 21.82
CA ASP A 183 -6.23 -12.69 21.79
C ASP A 183 -6.71 -13.50 20.59
N PRO A 184 -5.98 -14.58 20.20
CA PRO A 184 -6.34 -15.38 19.02
C PRO A 184 -7.67 -16.11 19.11
N GLU A 185 -8.17 -16.47 20.29
CA GLU A 185 -9.47 -17.16 20.45
C GLU A 185 -10.61 -16.19 20.20
N ALA A 186 -10.57 -15.03 20.85
CA ALA A 186 -11.50 -13.95 20.59
C ALA A 186 -11.44 -13.50 19.12
N LEU A 187 -10.23 -13.45 18.53
CA LEU A 187 -10.04 -13.10 17.11
C LEU A 187 -10.81 -14.08 16.21
N LEU A 188 -10.74 -15.38 16.46
CA LEU A 188 -11.44 -16.38 15.64
C LEU A 188 -12.97 -16.17 15.65
N THR A 189 -13.55 -15.71 16.76
CA THR A 189 -14.98 -15.42 16.84
C THR A 189 -15.40 -14.26 15.94
N THR A 190 -14.50 -13.28 15.71
CA THR A 190 -14.74 -12.13 14.83
C THR A 190 -14.68 -12.48 13.34
N VAL A 191 -14.13 -13.64 12.99
CA VAL A 191 -14.03 -14.10 11.59
C VAL A 191 -15.40 -14.60 11.11
N PRO A 192 -15.91 -14.18 9.94
CA PRO A 192 -17.19 -14.64 9.42
C PRO A 192 -17.29 -16.17 9.29
N ARG A 193 -18.46 -16.73 9.59
CA ARG A 193 -18.71 -18.18 9.60
C ARG A 193 -18.20 -18.92 8.37
N LYS A 194 -18.41 -18.35 7.18
CA LYS A 194 -17.93 -18.95 5.92
C LYS A 194 -16.40 -19.01 5.86
N ARG A 195 -15.70 -18.00 6.38
CA ARG A 195 -14.24 -18.00 6.44
C ARG A 195 -13.71 -19.00 7.45
N ARG A 196 -14.33 -19.10 8.64
CA ARG A 196 -14.02 -20.15 9.63
C ARG A 196 -14.14 -21.56 9.04
N ALA A 197 -15.14 -21.80 8.18
CA ALA A 197 -15.26 -23.08 7.47
C ALA A 197 -14.07 -23.33 6.51
N MET A 198 -13.59 -22.28 5.82
CA MET A 198 -12.41 -22.39 4.96
C MET A 198 -11.13 -22.66 5.78
N LEU A 199 -10.99 -22.05 6.95
CA LEU A 199 -9.86 -22.31 7.85
C LEU A 199 -9.86 -23.77 8.32
N ARG A 200 -11.00 -24.30 8.76
CA ARG A 200 -11.10 -25.73 9.12
C ARG A 200 -10.77 -26.66 7.96
N LYS A 201 -11.22 -26.33 6.75
CA LYS A 201 -10.85 -27.07 5.54
C LYS A 201 -9.33 -27.08 5.32
N ALA A 202 -8.69 -25.91 5.44
CA ALA A 202 -7.25 -25.79 5.26
C ALA A 202 -6.48 -26.63 6.28
N GLN A 203 -6.89 -26.57 7.55
CA GLN A 203 -6.32 -27.37 8.64
C GLN A 203 -6.49 -28.87 8.40
N ALA A 204 -7.70 -29.31 8.01
CA ALA A 204 -7.97 -30.73 7.70
C ALA A 204 -7.16 -31.25 6.52
N LEU A 205 -6.75 -30.39 5.60
CA LEU A 205 -5.87 -30.71 4.47
C LEU A 205 -4.36 -30.66 4.85
N GLY A 206 -4.02 -30.44 6.11
CA GLY A 206 -2.66 -30.44 6.62
C GLY A 206 -1.82 -29.24 6.18
N LEU A 207 -2.47 -28.09 5.92
CA LEU A 207 -1.73 -26.86 5.59
C LEU A 207 -0.97 -26.36 6.83
N LYS A 208 0.26 -25.90 6.60
CA LYS A 208 1.10 -25.27 7.63
C LYS A 208 1.56 -23.90 7.16
N SER A 209 1.76 -22.98 8.10
CA SER A 209 2.39 -21.68 7.85
C SER A 209 3.83 -21.70 8.38
N GLU A 210 4.73 -21.13 7.61
CA GLU A 210 6.15 -21.03 7.95
C GLU A 210 6.61 -19.60 7.68
N VAL A 211 7.44 -19.06 8.57
CA VAL A 211 8.13 -17.78 8.36
C VAL A 211 9.43 -18.06 7.65
N ASP A 212 9.65 -17.37 6.55
CA ASP A 212 10.83 -17.55 5.71
C ASP A 212 11.92 -16.55 6.06
N GLY A 213 13.16 -17.01 6.14
CA GLY A 213 14.34 -16.16 6.29
C GLY A 213 14.76 -15.47 4.98
N ASP A 214 14.14 -15.80 3.84
CA ASP A 214 14.41 -15.20 2.54
C ASP A 214 13.16 -15.11 1.66
N VAL A 215 13.30 -14.50 0.47
CA VAL A 215 12.17 -14.26 -0.45
C VAL A 215 12.02 -15.34 -1.54
N ARG A 216 12.72 -16.46 -1.49
CA ARG A 216 12.76 -17.43 -2.61
C ARG A 216 11.42 -18.11 -2.83
N ARG A 217 10.81 -18.65 -1.76
CA ARG A 217 9.48 -19.30 -1.85
C ARG A 217 8.41 -18.29 -2.19
N PHE A 218 8.45 -17.12 -1.54
CA PHE A 218 7.57 -16.00 -1.84
C PHE A 218 7.63 -15.63 -3.34
N TYR A 219 8.83 -15.37 -3.87
CA TYR A 219 8.96 -14.91 -5.26
C TYR A 219 8.49 -15.96 -6.27
N ARG A 220 8.69 -17.24 -5.99
CA ARG A 220 8.18 -18.35 -6.82
C ARG A 220 6.66 -18.32 -6.94
N VAL A 221 5.96 -18.11 -5.82
CA VAL A 221 4.49 -18.02 -5.78
C VAL A 221 4.01 -16.69 -6.38
N TYR A 222 4.62 -15.59 -5.94
CA TYR A 222 4.24 -14.24 -6.31
C TYR A 222 4.40 -13.97 -7.81
N SER A 223 5.56 -14.27 -8.38
CA SER A 223 5.85 -14.00 -9.79
C SER A 223 4.90 -14.76 -10.72
N ARG A 224 4.61 -16.03 -10.41
CA ARG A 224 3.62 -16.82 -11.14
C ARG A 224 2.23 -16.17 -11.06
N ARG A 225 1.81 -15.82 -9.83
CA ARG A 225 0.51 -15.19 -9.63
C ARG A 225 0.36 -13.87 -10.37
N ILE A 226 1.38 -13.01 -10.33
CA ILE A 226 1.36 -11.70 -11.00
C ILE A 226 1.34 -11.85 -12.52
N ARG A 227 2.12 -12.79 -13.08
CA ARG A 227 2.05 -13.13 -14.51
C ARG A 227 0.63 -13.58 -14.91
N ASP A 228 0.01 -14.47 -14.11
CA ASP A 228 -1.35 -14.99 -14.37
C ASP A 228 -2.43 -13.90 -14.27
N LEU A 229 -2.18 -12.83 -13.50
CA LEU A 229 -3.02 -11.64 -13.49
C LEU A 229 -2.81 -10.73 -14.72
N GLY A 230 -1.75 -10.95 -15.50
CA GLY A 230 -1.40 -10.10 -16.64
C GLY A 230 -0.70 -8.80 -16.25
N THR A 231 -0.01 -8.80 -15.12
CA THR A 231 0.69 -7.63 -14.57
C THR A 231 2.20 -7.89 -14.58
N PRO A 232 3.05 -6.89 -14.94
CA PRO A 232 4.50 -6.99 -14.80
C PRO A 232 4.92 -7.19 -13.34
N VAL A 233 5.79 -8.16 -13.10
CA VAL A 233 6.32 -8.47 -11.77
C VAL A 233 7.41 -7.48 -11.38
N TYR A 234 7.53 -7.16 -10.09
CA TYR A 234 8.69 -6.45 -9.54
C TYR A 234 9.93 -7.36 -9.51
N PRO A 235 11.15 -6.80 -9.53
CA PRO A 235 12.37 -7.59 -9.52
C PRO A 235 12.52 -8.37 -8.20
N TYR A 236 13.15 -9.55 -8.26
CA TYR A 236 13.50 -10.33 -7.08
C TYR A 236 14.33 -9.53 -6.07
N SER A 237 15.27 -8.70 -6.56
CA SER A 237 16.10 -7.83 -5.75
C SER A 237 15.28 -6.84 -4.90
N TYR A 238 14.15 -6.36 -5.40
CA TYR A 238 13.27 -5.47 -4.64
C TYR A 238 12.80 -6.11 -3.34
N PHE A 239 12.30 -7.34 -3.40
CA PHE A 239 11.82 -8.05 -2.22
C PHE A 239 12.95 -8.43 -1.26
N ARG A 240 14.12 -8.78 -1.81
CA ARG A 240 15.32 -9.01 -1.00
C ARG A 240 15.75 -7.73 -0.27
N THR A 241 15.78 -6.60 -0.97
CA THR A 241 16.13 -5.31 -0.39
C THR A 241 15.15 -4.88 0.71
N LEU A 242 13.84 -5.19 0.58
CA LEU A 242 12.88 -4.95 1.65
C LEU A 242 13.26 -5.68 2.95
N LEU A 243 13.61 -6.96 2.87
CA LEU A 243 14.03 -7.72 4.04
C LEU A 243 15.35 -7.19 4.62
N GLU A 244 16.31 -6.86 3.75
CA GLU A 244 17.62 -6.32 4.17
C GLU A 244 17.48 -4.97 4.90
N VAL A 245 16.62 -4.08 4.42
CA VAL A 245 16.47 -2.72 4.97
C VAL A 245 15.61 -2.70 6.22
N PHE A 246 14.54 -3.49 6.26
CA PHE A 246 13.54 -3.42 7.32
C PHE A 246 13.64 -4.56 8.36
N GLY A 247 14.42 -5.59 8.08
CA GLY A 247 14.66 -6.70 9.03
C GLY A 247 13.34 -7.30 9.54
N SER A 248 13.18 -7.35 10.85
CA SER A 248 12.00 -7.91 11.53
C SER A 248 10.69 -7.18 11.22
N ASP A 249 10.74 -5.93 10.75
CA ASP A 249 9.55 -5.17 10.36
C ASP A 249 9.02 -5.55 8.96
N CYS A 250 9.67 -6.53 8.30
CA CYS A 250 9.29 -7.06 6.99
C CYS A 250 9.30 -8.59 7.05
N GLU A 251 8.16 -9.22 7.33
CA GLU A 251 8.03 -10.68 7.48
C GLU A 251 7.53 -11.34 6.19
N VAL A 252 8.12 -12.49 5.86
CA VAL A 252 7.63 -13.38 4.80
C VAL A 252 6.94 -14.58 5.42
N LEU A 253 5.64 -14.75 5.18
CA LEU A 253 4.90 -15.94 5.61
C LEU A 253 4.48 -16.76 4.39
N THR A 254 4.85 -18.05 4.39
CA THR A 254 4.50 -18.99 3.33
C THR A 254 3.63 -20.12 3.86
N VAL A 255 2.52 -20.39 3.19
CA VAL A 255 1.69 -21.58 3.46
C VAL A 255 2.11 -22.72 2.57
N VAL A 256 2.37 -23.86 3.19
CA VAL A 256 2.83 -25.08 2.53
C VAL A 256 1.89 -26.26 2.77
N ARG A 257 1.92 -27.23 1.83
CA ARG A 257 1.33 -28.55 1.98
C ARG A 257 2.31 -29.61 1.49
N GLY A 258 2.69 -30.53 2.38
CA GLY A 258 3.74 -31.51 2.06
C GLY A 258 5.07 -30.87 1.61
N GLY A 259 5.44 -29.73 2.21
CA GLY A 259 6.65 -28.96 1.87
C GLY A 259 6.51 -28.07 0.60
N ALA A 260 5.46 -28.23 -0.21
CA ALA A 260 5.25 -27.41 -1.42
C ALA A 260 4.58 -26.08 -1.05
N PRO A 261 5.10 -24.92 -1.50
CA PRO A 261 4.50 -23.63 -1.25
C PRO A 261 3.25 -23.42 -2.11
N LEU A 262 2.13 -23.02 -1.48
CA LEU A 262 0.85 -22.77 -2.12
C LEU A 262 0.47 -21.30 -2.19
N SER A 263 0.67 -20.58 -1.09
CA SER A 263 0.49 -19.13 -1.02
C SER A 263 1.57 -18.51 -0.15
N SER A 264 1.89 -17.25 -0.41
CA SER A 264 2.89 -16.53 0.36
C SER A 264 2.60 -15.03 0.36
N VAL A 265 3.01 -14.36 1.44
CA VAL A 265 2.80 -12.92 1.63
C VAL A 265 3.99 -12.29 2.34
N ILE A 266 4.34 -11.08 1.91
CA ILE A 266 5.22 -10.16 2.64
C ILE A 266 4.33 -9.21 3.41
N SER A 267 4.55 -9.12 4.71
CA SER A 267 3.84 -8.22 5.63
C SER A 267 4.80 -7.18 6.20
N PHE A 268 4.32 -5.95 6.32
CA PHE A 268 5.03 -4.87 6.98
C PHE A 268 4.46 -4.64 8.37
N HIS A 269 5.34 -4.50 9.35
CA HIS A 269 5.01 -4.19 10.74
C HIS A 269 5.45 -2.77 11.05
N PHE A 270 4.51 -1.96 11.52
CA PHE A 270 4.80 -0.58 11.92
C PHE A 270 3.96 -0.18 13.13
N ARG A 271 4.59 0.06 14.25
CA ARG A 271 3.92 0.29 15.55
C ARG A 271 3.02 -0.90 15.91
N ASP A 272 1.74 -0.62 16.05
CA ASP A 272 0.69 -1.58 16.40
C ASP A 272 -0.11 -2.07 15.18
N GLU A 273 0.45 -1.92 13.97
CA GLU A 273 -0.21 -2.29 12.71
C GLU A 273 0.60 -3.33 11.92
N VAL A 274 -0.09 -4.33 11.37
CA VAL A 274 0.45 -5.25 10.35
C VAL A 274 -0.29 -5.06 9.03
N LEU A 275 0.50 -4.95 7.96
CA LEU A 275 0.04 -4.75 6.59
C LEU A 275 0.57 -5.88 5.69
N PRO A 276 -0.20 -6.97 5.43
CA PRO A 276 0.13 -7.95 4.40
C PRO A 276 0.02 -7.32 3.02
N TYR A 277 1.15 -6.97 2.44
CA TYR A 277 1.18 -6.05 1.31
C TYR A 277 1.38 -6.75 -0.03
N TYR A 278 2.43 -7.53 -0.18
CA TYR A 278 2.68 -8.30 -1.39
C TYR A 278 2.33 -9.76 -1.15
N GLY A 279 1.35 -10.27 -1.85
CA GLY A 279 0.96 -11.65 -1.63
C GLY A 279 0.23 -12.26 -2.81
N GLY A 280 0.11 -13.57 -2.76
CA GLY A 280 -0.66 -14.33 -3.72
C GLY A 280 -0.63 -15.82 -3.43
N GLY A 281 -1.45 -16.55 -4.17
CA GLY A 281 -1.49 -18.00 -4.12
C GLY A 281 -1.59 -18.57 -5.53
N LEU A 282 -1.04 -19.75 -5.70
CA LEU A 282 -1.17 -20.57 -6.90
C LEU A 282 -2.63 -21.01 -7.08
N ASP A 283 -2.99 -21.52 -8.24
CA ASP A 283 -4.37 -21.98 -8.49
C ASP A 283 -4.81 -23.08 -7.52
N GLU A 284 -3.88 -23.95 -7.10
CA GLU A 284 -4.13 -24.95 -6.07
C GLU A 284 -4.51 -24.34 -4.72
N ALA A 285 -3.95 -23.19 -4.37
CA ALA A 285 -4.25 -22.47 -3.13
C ALA A 285 -5.76 -22.17 -2.97
N ARG A 286 -6.47 -21.94 -4.07
CA ARG A 286 -7.92 -21.71 -4.04
C ARG A 286 -8.69 -22.96 -3.65
N ARG A 287 -8.26 -24.14 -4.15
CA ARG A 287 -8.96 -25.42 -3.88
C ARG A 287 -8.83 -25.85 -2.43
N CYS A 288 -7.70 -25.55 -1.79
CA CYS A 288 -7.41 -25.92 -0.40
C CYS A 288 -7.56 -24.78 0.61
N ALA A 289 -8.09 -23.61 0.19
CA ALA A 289 -8.26 -22.41 1.01
C ALA A 289 -6.95 -21.84 1.61
N ALA A 290 -5.80 -22.04 0.93
CA ALA A 290 -4.50 -21.61 1.44
C ALA A 290 -4.39 -20.07 1.57
N ASN A 291 -5.08 -19.30 0.71
CA ASN A 291 -5.10 -17.84 0.85
C ASN A 291 -5.87 -17.40 2.12
N ASP A 292 -6.98 -18.06 2.44
CA ASP A 292 -7.71 -17.77 3.67
C ASP A 292 -6.86 -18.14 4.89
N PHE A 293 -6.21 -19.28 4.85
CA PHE A 293 -5.32 -19.74 5.92
C PHE A 293 -4.12 -18.81 6.07
N MET A 294 -3.52 -18.34 4.99
CA MET A 294 -2.41 -17.39 4.99
C MET A 294 -2.75 -16.08 5.73
N TYR A 295 -3.85 -15.43 5.36
CA TYR A 295 -4.25 -14.19 6.04
C TYR A 295 -4.68 -14.43 7.49
N TRP A 296 -5.31 -15.55 7.77
CA TRP A 296 -5.61 -15.93 9.15
C TRP A 296 -4.33 -16.08 9.98
N GLU A 297 -3.32 -16.77 9.49
CA GLU A 297 -2.07 -16.98 10.19
C GLU A 297 -1.31 -15.66 10.43
N VAL A 298 -1.33 -14.72 9.46
CA VAL A 298 -0.81 -13.37 9.70
C VAL A 298 -1.58 -12.67 10.81
N MET A 299 -2.92 -12.70 10.80
CA MET A 299 -3.75 -12.09 11.86
C MET A 299 -3.48 -12.72 13.22
N ARG A 300 -3.44 -14.06 13.28
CA ARG A 300 -3.25 -14.83 14.51
C ARG A 300 -1.89 -14.54 15.15
N ARG A 301 -0.83 -14.54 14.34
CA ARG A 301 0.53 -14.22 14.80
C ARG A 301 0.64 -12.79 15.28
N ALA A 302 0.19 -11.84 14.48
CA ALA A 302 0.16 -10.42 14.83
C ALA A 302 -0.61 -10.17 16.14
N CYS A 303 -1.77 -10.82 16.31
CA CYS A 303 -2.55 -10.74 17.53
C CYS A 303 -1.77 -11.30 18.75
N ALA A 304 -1.09 -12.42 18.60
CA ALA A 304 -0.26 -13.02 19.67
C ALA A 304 0.94 -12.13 20.04
N GLU A 305 1.43 -11.32 19.11
CA GLU A 305 2.52 -10.35 19.31
C GLU A 305 2.03 -8.98 19.82
N GLY A 306 0.72 -8.83 20.10
CA GLY A 306 0.13 -7.61 20.64
C GLY A 306 -0.16 -6.53 19.60
N VAL A 307 -0.07 -6.83 18.31
CA VAL A 307 -0.47 -5.94 17.22
C VAL A 307 -1.98 -5.69 17.27
N ARG A 308 -2.39 -4.45 17.15
CA ARG A 308 -3.80 -4.04 17.36
C ARG A 308 -4.58 -3.83 16.07
N VAL A 309 -3.90 -3.56 14.98
CA VAL A 309 -4.55 -3.20 13.71
C VAL A 309 -4.05 -4.12 12.59
N PHE A 310 -5.00 -4.71 11.87
CA PHE A 310 -4.73 -5.41 10.63
C PHE A 310 -5.21 -4.57 9.46
N ASP A 311 -4.32 -4.24 8.54
CA ASP A 311 -4.62 -3.50 7.33
C ASP A 311 -4.42 -4.40 6.10
N PHE A 312 -5.49 -4.79 5.43
CA PHE A 312 -5.39 -5.54 4.19
C PHE A 312 -4.78 -4.75 3.02
N GLY A 313 -4.52 -3.46 3.21
CA GLY A 313 -4.02 -2.56 2.18
C GLY A 313 -5.05 -2.28 1.08
N ARG A 314 -4.57 -1.54 0.09
CA ARG A 314 -5.36 -1.02 -1.03
C ARG A 314 -5.99 -2.13 -1.88
N SER A 315 -7.23 -1.88 -2.30
CA SER A 315 -7.87 -2.60 -3.40
C SER A 315 -8.62 -1.63 -4.29
N LYS A 316 -8.62 -1.90 -5.58
CA LYS A 316 -9.43 -1.13 -6.53
C LYS A 316 -10.88 -1.55 -6.39
N LEU A 317 -11.80 -0.57 -6.42
CA LEU A 317 -13.24 -0.82 -6.39
C LEU A 317 -13.67 -1.70 -7.58
N GLY A 318 -14.63 -2.59 -7.33
CA GLY A 318 -15.16 -3.49 -8.36
C GLY A 318 -14.26 -4.68 -8.74
N THR A 319 -13.11 -4.86 -8.08
CA THR A 319 -12.22 -6.00 -8.36
C THR A 319 -12.48 -7.20 -7.46
N GLY A 320 -12.02 -8.38 -7.89
CA GLY A 320 -12.08 -9.61 -7.08
C GLY A 320 -11.31 -9.50 -5.76
N THR A 321 -10.24 -8.71 -5.70
CA THR A 321 -9.50 -8.44 -4.46
C THR A 321 -10.31 -7.58 -3.49
N PHE A 322 -11.06 -6.61 -3.99
CA PHE A 322 -11.99 -5.82 -3.19
C PHE A 322 -13.08 -6.72 -2.58
N ALA A 323 -13.75 -7.52 -3.42
CA ALA A 323 -14.77 -8.47 -2.97
C ALA A 323 -14.22 -9.48 -1.95
N TYR A 324 -13.00 -9.99 -2.18
CA TYR A 324 -12.35 -10.92 -1.26
C TYR A 324 -12.10 -10.31 0.14
N LYS A 325 -11.64 -9.06 0.22
CA LYS A 325 -11.40 -8.39 1.50
C LYS A 325 -12.70 -8.07 2.24
N SER A 326 -13.76 -7.68 1.51
CA SER A 326 -15.07 -7.41 2.10
C SER A 326 -15.68 -8.62 2.80
N ILE A 327 -15.49 -9.84 2.26
CA ILE A 327 -16.05 -11.08 2.87
C ILE A 327 -15.34 -11.52 4.16
N TRP A 328 -14.25 -10.84 4.55
CA TRP A 328 -13.59 -11.02 5.85
C TRP A 328 -14.20 -10.15 6.96
N GLY A 329 -15.27 -9.39 6.67
CA GLY A 329 -15.93 -8.54 7.64
C GLY A 329 -15.18 -7.22 7.92
N PHE A 330 -14.38 -6.78 6.97
CA PHE A 330 -13.73 -5.47 7.00
C PHE A 330 -14.55 -4.47 6.19
N ALA A 331 -14.87 -3.33 6.78
CA ALA A 331 -15.51 -2.25 6.06
C ALA A 331 -14.49 -1.54 5.15
N PRO A 332 -14.83 -1.30 3.87
CA PRO A 332 -13.97 -0.54 2.99
C PRO A 332 -13.90 0.94 3.42
N GLN A 333 -12.72 1.51 3.41
CA GLN A 333 -12.44 2.91 3.70
C GLN A 333 -11.88 3.54 2.43
N PRO A 334 -12.44 4.64 1.90
CA PRO A 334 -11.97 5.27 0.67
C PRO A 334 -10.53 5.77 0.84
N LEU A 335 -9.76 5.70 -0.24
CA LEU A 335 -8.44 6.32 -0.34
C LEU A 335 -8.51 7.51 -1.27
N HIS A 336 -7.77 8.55 -0.93
CA HIS A 336 -7.77 9.83 -1.63
C HIS A 336 -6.44 10.00 -2.34
N HIS A 337 -6.47 9.94 -3.67
CA HIS A 337 -5.35 10.30 -4.51
C HIS A 337 -5.52 11.76 -4.93
N GLU A 338 -4.62 12.63 -4.49
CA GLU A 338 -4.65 14.06 -4.77
C GLU A 338 -3.52 14.44 -5.72
N TYR A 339 -3.84 15.29 -6.69
CA TYR A 339 -2.95 15.61 -7.80
C TYR A 339 -2.81 17.13 -7.96
N PHE A 340 -1.58 17.60 -7.95
CA PHE A 340 -1.24 18.91 -8.47
C PHE A 340 -0.78 18.74 -9.92
N LEU A 341 -1.59 19.20 -10.88
CA LEU A 341 -1.33 19.05 -12.31
C LEU A 341 -0.48 20.23 -12.80
N LEU A 342 0.70 19.96 -13.41
CA LEU A 342 1.59 20.98 -13.93
C LEU A 342 1.54 21.09 -15.45
N ARG A 343 1.60 19.97 -16.16
CA ARG A 343 1.70 19.91 -17.62
C ARG A 343 0.58 19.15 -18.30
N GLN A 344 -0.38 18.69 -17.55
CA GLN A 344 -1.55 17.99 -18.05
C GLN A 344 -2.82 18.58 -17.42
N SER A 345 -3.94 18.51 -18.13
CA SER A 345 -5.25 19.01 -17.69
C SER A 345 -6.14 17.90 -17.11
N GLU A 346 -5.80 16.63 -17.37
CA GLU A 346 -6.58 15.47 -16.95
C GLU A 346 -5.84 14.65 -15.90
N LEU A 347 -6.62 14.00 -15.02
CA LEU A 347 -6.06 13.07 -14.06
C LEU A 347 -5.36 11.89 -14.76
N PRO A 348 -4.20 11.45 -14.27
CA PRO A 348 -3.51 10.30 -14.84
C PRO A 348 -4.37 9.04 -14.76
N ASN A 349 -4.53 8.33 -15.86
CA ASN A 349 -5.30 7.09 -15.95
C ASN A 349 -4.39 5.90 -16.27
N VAL A 350 -3.49 5.59 -15.36
CA VAL A 350 -2.62 4.40 -15.43
C VAL A 350 -3.34 3.22 -14.78
N ASN A 351 -4.26 2.58 -15.53
CA ASN A 351 -5.12 1.55 -15.00
C ASN A 351 -5.07 0.29 -15.87
N PRO A 352 -4.65 -0.88 -15.33
CA PRO A 352 -4.66 -2.14 -16.08
C PRO A 352 -6.04 -2.58 -16.60
N LEU A 353 -7.12 -2.07 -16.01
CA LEU A 353 -8.49 -2.32 -16.49
C LEU A 353 -8.92 -1.39 -17.62
N ASN A 354 -8.08 -0.44 -18.02
CA ASN A 354 -8.35 0.36 -19.20
C ASN A 354 -8.33 -0.55 -20.43
N PRO A 355 -9.39 -0.55 -21.28
CA PRO A 355 -9.47 -1.38 -22.49
C PRO A 355 -8.24 -1.26 -23.40
N LYS A 356 -7.58 -0.13 -23.41
CA LYS A 356 -6.33 0.14 -24.13
C LYS A 356 -5.21 -0.85 -23.77
N TYR A 357 -5.21 -1.43 -22.55
CA TYR A 357 -4.22 -2.41 -22.12
C TYR A 357 -4.71 -3.88 -22.20
N ALA A 358 -5.96 -4.12 -22.60
CA ALA A 358 -6.56 -5.47 -22.57
C ALA A 358 -5.75 -6.49 -23.40
N LEU A 359 -5.29 -6.10 -24.58
CA LEU A 359 -4.47 -6.95 -25.44
C LEU A 359 -3.11 -7.27 -24.77
N TRP A 360 -2.45 -6.30 -24.19
CA TRP A 360 -1.20 -6.47 -23.47
C TRP A 360 -1.34 -7.42 -22.28
N VAL A 361 -2.40 -7.25 -21.50
CA VAL A 361 -2.74 -8.13 -20.37
C VAL A 361 -2.95 -9.57 -20.85
N ALA A 362 -3.68 -9.77 -21.97
CA ALA A 362 -3.93 -11.09 -22.54
C ALA A 362 -2.65 -11.78 -23.05
N LEU A 363 -1.78 -11.02 -23.72
CA LEU A 363 -0.48 -11.50 -24.19
C LEU A 363 0.44 -11.83 -22.99
N TRP A 364 0.49 -10.95 -21.99
CA TRP A 364 1.33 -11.12 -20.80
C TRP A 364 1.01 -12.41 -20.06
N ARG A 365 -0.26 -12.75 -19.91
CA ARG A 365 -0.72 -14.00 -19.27
C ARG A 365 -0.20 -15.26 -19.96
N ARG A 366 0.12 -15.18 -21.25
CA ARG A 366 0.61 -16.32 -22.04
C ARG A 366 2.14 -16.43 -22.07
N LEU A 367 2.85 -15.44 -21.57
CA LEU A 367 4.31 -15.47 -21.56
C LEU A 367 4.83 -16.62 -20.70
N PRO A 368 5.90 -17.31 -21.10
CA PRO A 368 6.66 -18.17 -20.22
C PRO A 368 7.11 -17.39 -18.98
N LEU A 369 7.09 -18.03 -17.81
CA LEU A 369 7.36 -17.34 -16.54
C LEU A 369 8.74 -16.68 -16.52
N PHE A 370 9.77 -17.33 -17.09
CA PHE A 370 11.11 -16.76 -17.15
C PHE A 370 11.15 -15.47 -17.98
N VAL A 371 10.42 -15.41 -19.10
CA VAL A 371 10.30 -14.19 -19.91
C VAL A 371 9.62 -13.07 -19.14
N ALA A 372 8.50 -13.40 -18.48
CA ALA A 372 7.78 -12.44 -17.65
C ALA A 372 8.66 -11.90 -16.50
N ASN A 373 9.52 -12.74 -15.90
CA ASN A 373 10.44 -12.35 -14.83
C ASN A 373 11.62 -11.49 -15.32
N VAL A 374 12.01 -11.58 -16.59
CA VAL A 374 13.06 -10.74 -17.17
C VAL A 374 12.51 -9.40 -17.67
N LEU A 375 11.34 -9.40 -18.32
CA LEU A 375 10.74 -8.19 -18.88
C LEU A 375 9.96 -7.38 -17.84
N GLY A 376 9.31 -8.08 -16.89
CA GLY A 376 8.48 -7.47 -15.87
C GLY A 376 9.16 -6.34 -15.10
N PRO A 377 10.37 -6.55 -14.56
CA PRO A 377 11.12 -5.53 -13.82
C PRO A 377 11.35 -4.23 -14.59
N ARG A 378 11.60 -4.30 -15.90
CA ARG A 378 11.82 -3.12 -16.74
C ARG A 378 10.56 -2.28 -16.91
N ILE A 379 9.40 -2.94 -17.00
CA ILE A 379 8.10 -2.27 -17.16
C ILE A 379 7.59 -1.77 -15.81
N SER A 380 7.65 -2.63 -14.77
CA SER A 380 7.13 -2.31 -13.44
C SER A 380 7.88 -1.15 -12.76
N ARG A 381 9.14 -0.90 -13.16
CA ARG A 381 9.90 0.28 -12.74
C ARG A 381 9.17 1.60 -13.03
N GLY A 382 8.36 1.67 -14.08
CA GLY A 382 7.62 2.88 -14.44
C GLY A 382 6.20 2.97 -13.84
N LEU A 383 5.79 2.00 -13.00
CA LEU A 383 4.41 1.88 -12.49
C LEU A 383 4.26 2.23 -11.01
N GLY A 384 5.13 2.96 -10.40
CA GLY A 384 5.29 3.30 -8.97
C GLY A 384 4.07 3.52 -8.10
#